data_6340b64ff2079752ef24a995b8bb434b
#
_entry.id   6340b64ff2079752ef24a995b8bb434b
#
_cell.length_a   1.000
_cell.length_b   1.000
_cell.length_c   1.000
_cell.angle_alpha   90.00
_cell.angle_beta   90.00
_cell.angle_gamma   90.00
#
_symmetry.space_group_name_H-M   'P 1'
#
loop_
_entity.id
_entity.type
_entity.pdbx_description
1 polymer ?
#
loop_
_entity_poly.entity_id
_entity_poly.type
_entity_poly.pdbx_seq_one_letter_code
_entity_poly.pdbx_strand_id
1 'polypeptide(L)'
;FSFLFEIGIAKIDWGVAAVGWVKPSFPAGSMPVILSVLGAVVMPHNLFLHSEIIQSRQWNLEDDSVIKQQLKYEFKDTLFSMIIGWAINSAMILMAAATLYQGGNGRQIDDLTVAGKMLSPLMGNAATVVFALALLLAGISSSITAGMAGGTIFSGIFNQPYDMKTKETKAGILLTMILAAVVILFISQPFKGLIYSQMLLAIQLPITIFTQIYLTSSEKVMGKYANSRRLNFLLLVIAVIVTG
;
A
#
# COMPACT_ATOMS: atom_id res chain seq x y z
N PHE A 1 -3.24 3.82 16.12
CA PHE A 1 -3.77 4.71 17.16
C PHE A 1 -2.64 5.47 17.88
N SER A 2 -1.53 4.83 18.28
CA SER A 2 -0.42 5.49 18.97
C SER A 2 0.09 6.73 18.23
N PHE A 3 0.37 6.63 16.94
CA PHE A 3 0.83 7.77 16.13
C PHE A 3 -0.19 8.91 16.02
N LEU A 4 -1.48 8.60 15.94
CA LEU A 4 -2.53 9.63 15.91
C LEU A 4 -2.66 10.36 17.26
N PHE A 5 -2.45 9.65 18.36
CA PHE A 5 -2.44 10.26 19.69
C PHE A 5 -1.19 11.12 19.90
N GLU A 6 -0.05 10.66 19.42
CA GLU A 6 1.25 11.33 19.53
C GLU A 6 1.31 12.65 18.76
N ILE A 7 0.57 12.78 17.64
CA ILE A 7 0.41 14.06 16.94
C ILE A 7 -0.13 15.17 17.86
N GLY A 8 -1.03 14.82 18.79
CA GLY A 8 -1.57 15.80 19.74
C GLY A 8 -0.56 16.29 20.77
N ILE A 9 0.51 15.55 21.01
CA ILE A 9 1.56 15.85 21.99
C ILE A 9 2.80 16.46 21.32
N ALA A 10 3.08 16.07 20.06
CA ALA A 10 4.24 16.54 19.33
C ALA A 10 4.12 18.02 18.94
N LYS A 11 5.21 18.76 19.07
CA LYS A 11 5.29 20.13 18.58
C LYS A 11 5.45 20.13 17.05
N ILE A 12 4.34 19.95 16.36
CA ILE A 12 4.31 19.96 14.89
C ILE A 12 4.08 21.40 14.42
N ASP A 13 4.92 21.87 13.51
CA ASP A 13 4.65 23.10 12.77
C ASP A 13 3.62 22.82 11.66
N TRP A 14 2.36 23.05 11.98
CA TRP A 14 1.25 22.82 11.05
C TRP A 14 1.30 23.72 9.81
N GLY A 15 1.93 24.91 9.90
CA GLY A 15 2.14 25.79 8.76
C GLY A 15 3.08 25.17 7.74
N VAL A 16 4.21 24.65 8.20
CA VAL A 16 5.18 23.94 7.33
C VAL A 16 4.58 22.65 6.79
N ALA A 17 3.85 21.89 7.60
CA ALA A 17 3.19 20.66 7.18
C ALA A 17 2.16 20.91 6.06
N ALA A 18 1.31 21.94 6.21
CA ALA A 18 0.31 22.30 5.20
C ALA A 18 0.97 22.75 3.88
N VAL A 19 2.04 23.53 3.94
CA VAL A 19 2.81 23.90 2.75
C VAL A 19 3.42 22.68 2.08
N GLY A 20 3.97 21.72 2.84
CA GLY A 20 4.53 20.50 2.30
C GLY A 20 3.52 19.61 1.57
N TRP A 21 2.25 19.61 1.99
CA TRP A 21 1.18 18.90 1.28
C TRP A 21 0.78 19.54 -0.06
N VAL A 22 0.86 20.85 -0.16
CA VAL A 22 0.41 21.60 -1.37
C VAL A 22 1.56 21.87 -2.34
N LYS A 23 2.77 22.04 -1.82
CA LYS A 23 3.95 22.37 -2.63
C LYS A 23 4.96 21.20 -2.55
N PRO A 24 4.88 20.24 -3.49
CA PRO A 24 5.83 19.14 -3.53
C PRO A 24 7.25 19.66 -3.78
N SER A 25 8.21 19.08 -3.12
CA SER A 25 9.63 19.38 -3.30
C SER A 25 10.41 18.07 -3.50
N PHE A 26 11.42 18.11 -4.36
CA PHE A 26 12.25 16.96 -4.69
C PHE A 26 13.71 17.27 -4.33
N PRO A 27 14.10 17.20 -3.06
CA PRO A 27 15.49 17.41 -2.65
C PRO A 27 16.43 16.43 -3.36
N ALA A 28 17.68 16.85 -3.56
CA ALA A 28 18.69 15.97 -4.15
C ALA A 28 18.79 14.66 -3.34
N GLY A 29 18.74 13.51 -4.01
CA GLY A 29 18.82 12.19 -3.39
C GLY A 29 17.51 11.67 -2.77
N SER A 30 16.38 12.40 -2.83
CA SER A 30 15.09 11.95 -2.27
C SER A 30 14.34 10.94 -3.15
N MET A 31 14.66 10.83 -4.44
CA MET A 31 13.92 9.97 -5.38
C MET A 31 13.78 8.51 -4.94
N PRO A 32 14.82 7.82 -4.43
CA PRO A 32 14.66 6.46 -3.94
C PRO A 32 13.62 6.33 -2.83
N VAL A 33 13.58 7.30 -1.92
CA VAL A 33 12.61 7.31 -0.80
C VAL A 33 11.21 7.62 -1.31
N ILE A 34 11.06 8.59 -2.21
CA ILE A 34 9.76 8.95 -2.81
C ILE A 34 9.19 7.75 -3.56
N LEU A 35 9.97 7.10 -4.42
CA LEU A 35 9.55 5.91 -5.15
C LEU A 35 9.22 4.75 -4.20
N SER A 36 9.99 4.56 -3.14
CA SER A 36 9.70 3.50 -2.17
C SER A 36 8.40 3.75 -1.42
N VAL A 37 8.11 4.99 -1.01
CA VAL A 37 6.85 5.37 -0.37
C VAL A 37 5.68 5.18 -1.33
N LEU A 38 5.83 5.59 -2.59
CA LEU A 38 4.80 5.40 -3.61
C LEU A 38 4.49 3.91 -3.82
N GLY A 39 5.50 3.07 -3.99
CA GLY A 39 5.34 1.63 -4.13
C GLY A 39 4.75 0.95 -2.90
N ALA A 40 5.07 1.46 -1.70
CA ALA A 40 4.51 0.95 -0.44
C ALA A 40 3.04 1.31 -0.25
N VAL A 41 2.61 2.49 -0.71
CA VAL A 41 1.22 2.97 -0.56
C VAL A 41 0.32 2.36 -1.63
N VAL A 42 0.78 2.30 -2.88
CA VAL A 42 -0.01 1.79 -4.01
C VAL A 42 0.62 0.49 -4.51
N MET A 43 0.33 -0.60 -3.83
CA MET A 43 0.86 -1.92 -4.18
C MET A 43 0.07 -2.53 -5.35
N PRO A 44 0.67 -2.71 -6.55
CA PRO A 44 -0.05 -3.25 -7.72
C PRO A 44 -0.71 -4.60 -7.47
N HIS A 45 -0.03 -5.50 -6.76
CA HIS A 45 -0.55 -6.83 -6.46
C HIS A 45 -1.76 -6.81 -5.52
N ASN A 46 -1.90 -5.81 -4.66
CA ASN A 46 -3.08 -5.65 -3.80
C ASN A 46 -4.33 -5.25 -4.58
N LEU A 47 -4.18 -4.56 -5.72
CA LEU A 47 -5.32 -4.26 -6.60
C LEU A 47 -5.92 -5.54 -7.18
N PHE A 48 -5.08 -6.49 -7.59
CA PHE A 48 -5.55 -7.80 -8.08
C PHE A 48 -6.16 -8.63 -6.95
N LEU A 49 -5.50 -8.69 -5.80
CA LEU A 49 -6.01 -9.41 -4.64
C LEU A 49 -7.35 -8.83 -4.15
N HIS A 50 -7.51 -7.51 -4.17
CA HIS A 50 -8.76 -6.87 -3.75
C HIS A 50 -9.94 -7.30 -4.62
N SER A 51 -9.76 -7.33 -5.95
CA SER A 51 -10.81 -7.80 -6.86
C SER A 51 -11.19 -9.27 -6.62
N GLU A 52 -10.22 -10.12 -6.30
CA GLU A 52 -10.46 -11.52 -5.99
C GLU A 52 -11.22 -11.72 -4.67
N ILE A 53 -10.84 -10.97 -3.63
CA ILE A 53 -11.54 -11.02 -2.34
C ILE A 53 -12.99 -10.56 -2.48
N ILE A 54 -13.28 -9.58 -3.33
CA ILE A 54 -14.65 -9.16 -3.62
C ILE A 54 -15.45 -10.30 -4.26
N GLN A 55 -14.86 -11.00 -5.22
CA GLN A 55 -15.53 -12.16 -5.88
C GLN A 55 -15.85 -13.27 -4.88
N SER A 56 -15.03 -13.50 -3.89
CA SER A 56 -15.26 -14.52 -2.85
C SER A 56 -16.53 -14.28 -2.02
N ARG A 57 -17.11 -13.08 -2.06
CA ARG A 57 -18.36 -12.73 -1.36
C ARG A 57 -19.61 -13.33 -2.02
N GLN A 58 -19.48 -13.93 -3.21
CA GLN A 58 -20.55 -14.66 -3.92
C GLN A 58 -21.86 -13.86 -4.06
N TRP A 59 -21.78 -12.63 -4.52
CA TRP A 59 -22.95 -11.79 -4.71
C TRP A 59 -23.86 -12.35 -5.82
N ASN A 60 -25.17 -12.11 -5.70
CA ASN A 60 -26.09 -12.37 -6.80
C ASN A 60 -25.86 -11.36 -7.92
N LEU A 61 -25.17 -11.78 -8.96
CA LEU A 61 -24.84 -10.97 -10.13
C LEU A 61 -25.97 -10.92 -11.18
N GLU A 62 -27.07 -11.62 -10.96
CA GLU A 62 -28.24 -11.62 -11.85
C GLU A 62 -29.18 -10.44 -11.54
N ASP A 63 -29.13 -9.90 -10.30
CA ASP A 63 -29.96 -8.79 -9.86
C ASP A 63 -29.18 -7.47 -9.86
N ASP A 64 -29.55 -6.60 -10.79
CA ASP A 64 -28.98 -5.25 -10.92
C ASP A 64 -29.11 -4.37 -9.68
N SER A 65 -30.17 -4.56 -8.91
CA SER A 65 -30.38 -3.79 -7.67
C SER A 65 -29.34 -4.18 -6.62
N VAL A 66 -29.05 -5.48 -6.53
CA VAL A 66 -28.01 -6.03 -5.64
C VAL A 66 -26.64 -5.53 -6.08
N ILE A 67 -26.31 -5.60 -7.37
CA ILE A 67 -25.02 -5.13 -7.89
C ILE A 67 -24.82 -3.64 -7.56
N LYS A 68 -25.79 -2.78 -7.85
CA LYS A 68 -25.70 -1.33 -7.56
C LYS A 68 -25.54 -1.05 -6.07
N GLN A 69 -26.25 -1.79 -5.23
CA GLN A 69 -26.14 -1.63 -3.77
C GLN A 69 -24.76 -2.05 -3.28
N GLN A 70 -24.24 -3.17 -3.77
CA GLN A 70 -22.92 -3.67 -3.39
C GLN A 70 -21.80 -2.74 -3.87
N LEU A 71 -21.84 -2.25 -5.11
CA LEU A 71 -20.89 -1.26 -5.59
C LEU A 71 -20.87 0.01 -4.73
N LYS A 72 -22.03 0.44 -4.23
CA LYS A 72 -22.11 1.59 -3.30
C LYS A 72 -21.47 1.27 -1.94
N TYR A 73 -21.62 0.05 -1.44
CA TYR A 73 -21.00 -0.37 -0.18
C TYR A 73 -19.49 -0.51 -0.35
N GLU A 74 -19.02 -1.13 -1.43
CA GLU A 74 -17.59 -1.24 -1.74
C GLU A 74 -16.92 0.12 -1.90
N PHE A 75 -17.57 1.07 -2.58
CA PHE A 75 -17.05 2.43 -2.68
C PHE A 75 -16.90 3.08 -1.31
N LYS A 76 -17.89 2.95 -0.43
CA LYS A 76 -17.84 3.52 0.92
C LYS A 76 -16.78 2.85 1.79
N ASP A 77 -16.69 1.53 1.74
CA ASP A 77 -15.72 0.73 2.49
C ASP A 77 -14.29 1.10 2.07
N THR A 78 -14.03 1.12 0.76
CA THR A 78 -12.74 1.51 0.21
C THR A 78 -12.38 2.96 0.57
N LEU A 79 -13.32 3.89 0.41
CA LEU A 79 -13.10 5.31 0.73
C LEU A 79 -12.75 5.49 2.21
N PHE A 80 -13.50 4.86 3.10
CA PHE A 80 -13.28 4.95 4.54
C PHE A 80 -11.94 4.35 4.94
N SER A 81 -11.62 3.17 4.42
CA SER A 81 -10.34 2.50 4.65
C SER A 81 -9.15 3.32 4.14
N MET A 82 -9.28 3.93 2.96
CA MET A 82 -8.24 4.79 2.39
C MET A 82 -8.04 6.08 3.17
N ILE A 83 -9.10 6.71 3.68
CA ILE A 83 -8.99 7.90 4.54
C ILE A 83 -8.27 7.56 5.85
N ILE A 84 -8.60 6.43 6.48
CA ILE A 84 -7.91 5.97 7.69
C ILE A 84 -6.43 5.68 7.40
N GLY A 85 -6.14 4.95 6.33
CA GLY A 85 -4.78 4.65 5.91
C GLY A 85 -3.96 5.92 5.62
N TRP A 86 -4.54 6.88 4.90
CA TRP A 86 -3.93 8.17 4.66
C TRP A 86 -3.63 8.94 5.96
N ALA A 87 -4.58 8.97 6.89
CA ALA A 87 -4.40 9.65 8.18
C ALA A 87 -3.27 9.03 9.00
N ILE A 88 -3.20 7.68 9.06
CA ILE A 88 -2.13 6.97 9.77
C ILE A 88 -0.78 7.21 9.13
N ASN A 89 -0.66 7.08 7.80
CA ASN A 89 0.59 7.32 7.08
C ASN A 89 1.06 8.77 7.24
N SER A 90 0.15 9.73 7.13
CA SER A 90 0.46 11.14 7.35
C SER A 90 0.94 11.40 8.79
N ALA A 91 0.30 10.76 9.77
CA ALA A 91 0.70 10.83 11.17
C ALA A 91 2.15 10.35 11.37
N MET A 92 2.49 9.21 10.78
CA MET A 92 3.84 8.64 10.87
C MET A 92 4.89 9.57 10.24
N ILE A 93 4.60 10.14 9.07
CA ILE A 93 5.51 11.07 8.39
C ILE A 93 5.70 12.35 9.20
N LEU A 94 4.61 12.94 9.72
CA LEU A 94 4.67 14.16 10.56
C LEU A 94 5.44 13.91 11.84
N MET A 95 5.24 12.77 12.48
CA MET A 95 6.00 12.39 13.68
C MET A 95 7.48 12.20 13.39
N ALA A 96 7.82 11.52 12.29
CA ALA A 96 9.21 11.39 11.87
C ALA A 96 9.87 12.75 11.61
N ALA A 97 9.17 13.64 10.95
CA ALA A 97 9.65 15.01 10.71
C ALA A 97 9.84 15.79 12.02
N ALA A 98 8.88 15.73 12.94
CA ALA A 98 8.93 16.47 14.20
C ALA A 98 10.01 15.95 15.17
N THR A 99 10.25 14.63 15.19
CA THR A 99 11.15 14.02 16.18
C THR A 99 12.57 13.81 15.68
N LEU A 100 12.73 13.51 14.40
CA LEU A 100 14.02 13.10 13.84
C LEU A 100 14.66 14.19 12.98
N TYR A 101 13.86 15.02 12.30
CA TYR A 101 14.38 16.05 11.41
C TYR A 101 14.63 17.38 12.13
N GLN A 102 13.76 17.82 13.03
CA GLN A 102 13.93 19.08 13.79
C GLN A 102 15.09 19.07 14.81
N GLY A 103 15.67 17.90 15.08
CA GLY A 103 16.84 17.77 15.94
C GLY A 103 18.16 18.26 15.35
N GLY A 104 18.17 18.91 14.18
CA GLY A 104 19.33 19.62 13.60
C GLY A 104 20.46 18.75 13.03
N ASN A 105 20.44 17.47 13.26
CA ASN A 105 21.34 16.50 12.65
C ASN A 105 20.48 15.56 11.79
N GLY A 106 20.37 15.82 10.51
CA GLY A 106 19.72 14.91 9.55
C GLY A 106 20.40 13.53 9.56
N ARG A 107 20.18 12.77 10.64
CA ARG A 107 20.67 11.40 10.74
C ARG A 107 19.90 10.57 9.73
N GLN A 108 20.61 10.04 8.76
CA GLN A 108 20.08 8.97 7.95
C GLN A 108 19.63 7.85 8.88
N ILE A 109 18.34 7.51 8.82
CA ILE A 109 17.78 6.41 9.57
C ILE A 109 18.03 5.18 8.73
N ASP A 110 19.12 4.51 9.01
CA ASP A 110 19.51 3.26 8.34
C ASP A 110 19.01 2.02 9.09
N ASP A 111 18.33 2.19 10.23
CA ASP A 111 17.90 1.11 11.10
C ASP A 111 16.46 1.31 11.61
N LEU A 112 15.65 0.26 11.50
CA LEU A 112 14.29 0.21 12.04
C LEU A 112 14.21 0.40 13.56
N THR A 113 15.27 0.07 14.30
CA THR A 113 15.32 0.29 15.75
C THR A 113 15.26 1.75 16.12
N VAL A 114 15.82 2.62 15.27
CA VAL A 114 15.75 4.09 15.46
C VAL A 114 14.31 4.58 15.30
N ALA A 115 13.55 3.99 14.38
CA ALA A 115 12.14 4.33 14.18
C ALA A 115 11.29 4.01 15.44
N GLY A 116 11.62 2.95 16.17
CA GLY A 116 10.96 2.62 17.45
C GLY A 116 11.13 3.70 18.53
N LYS A 117 12.22 4.45 18.49
CA LYS A 117 12.45 5.55 19.43
C LYS A 117 11.54 6.75 19.23
N MET A 118 10.86 6.86 18.08
CA MET A 118 9.87 7.92 17.86
C MET A 118 8.69 7.84 18.83
N LEU A 119 8.36 6.63 19.30
CA LEU A 119 7.29 6.42 20.29
C LEU A 119 7.75 6.66 21.75
N SER A 120 9.04 6.96 21.97
CA SER A 120 9.58 7.15 23.32
C SER A 120 8.91 8.29 24.12
N PRO A 121 8.50 9.42 23.52
CA PRO A 121 7.84 10.49 24.25
C PRO A 121 6.52 10.04 24.89
N LEU A 122 5.86 9.05 24.28
CA LEU A 122 4.56 8.54 24.74
C LEU A 122 4.69 7.33 25.66
N MET A 123 5.57 6.40 25.33
CA MET A 123 5.65 5.07 25.94
C MET A 123 6.96 4.82 26.72
N GLY A 124 7.86 5.78 26.75
CA GLY A 124 9.13 5.63 27.44
C GLY A 124 9.91 4.39 26.98
N ASN A 125 10.40 3.61 27.92
CA ASN A 125 11.19 2.40 27.63
C ASN A 125 10.40 1.28 26.95
N ALA A 126 9.06 1.30 26.99
CA ALA A 126 8.22 0.31 26.33
C ALA A 126 8.05 0.58 24.80
N ALA A 127 8.42 1.77 24.34
CA ALA A 127 8.24 2.18 22.93
C ALA A 127 8.86 1.20 21.93
N THR A 128 10.09 0.76 22.19
CA THR A 128 10.82 -0.16 21.31
C THR A 128 10.14 -1.52 21.24
N VAL A 129 9.65 -2.03 22.38
CA VAL A 129 8.96 -3.34 22.43
C VAL A 129 7.62 -3.27 21.70
N VAL A 130 6.83 -2.23 21.94
CA VAL A 130 5.52 -2.03 21.28
C VAL A 130 5.71 -1.89 19.77
N PHE A 131 6.71 -1.10 19.35
CA PHE A 131 7.02 -0.94 17.92
C PHE A 131 7.46 -2.26 17.29
N ALA A 132 8.34 -3.03 17.95
CA ALA A 132 8.81 -4.32 17.46
C ALA A 132 7.66 -5.34 17.32
N LEU A 133 6.75 -5.40 18.29
CA LEU A 133 5.55 -6.25 18.21
C LEU A 133 4.61 -5.81 17.08
N ALA A 134 4.37 -4.51 16.94
CA ALA A 134 3.56 -3.98 15.86
C ALA A 134 4.17 -4.31 14.49
N LEU A 135 5.48 -4.16 14.34
CA LEU A 135 6.20 -4.48 13.11
C LEU A 135 6.15 -5.99 12.80
N LEU A 136 6.30 -6.84 13.81
CA LEU A 136 6.17 -8.29 13.67
C LEU A 136 4.78 -8.69 13.16
N LEU A 137 3.73 -8.17 13.79
CA LEU A 137 2.35 -8.47 13.40
C LEU A 137 2.03 -7.92 12.00
N ALA A 138 2.51 -6.73 11.67
CA ALA A 138 2.39 -6.16 10.33
C ALA A 138 3.12 -7.02 9.29
N GLY A 139 4.32 -7.50 9.61
CA GLY A 139 5.10 -8.37 8.74
C GLY A 139 4.40 -9.71 8.48
N ILE A 140 3.82 -10.34 9.51
CA ILE A 140 3.04 -11.58 9.36
C ILE A 140 1.82 -11.33 8.45
N SER A 141 1.04 -10.29 8.73
CA SER A 141 -0.13 -9.93 7.93
C SER A 141 0.23 -9.66 6.47
N SER A 142 1.29 -8.89 6.24
CA SER A 142 1.78 -8.56 4.90
C SER A 142 2.29 -9.78 4.14
N SER A 143 2.94 -10.72 4.82
CA SER A 143 3.40 -11.98 4.21
C SER A 143 2.22 -12.85 3.75
N ILE A 144 1.15 -12.91 4.54
CA ILE A 144 -0.07 -13.65 4.18
C ILE A 144 -0.69 -13.03 2.92
N THR A 145 -0.89 -11.71 2.90
CA THR A 145 -1.49 -11.04 1.74
C THR A 145 -0.62 -11.14 0.49
N ALA A 146 0.71 -11.07 0.62
CA ALA A 146 1.64 -11.30 -0.48
C ALA A 146 1.53 -12.72 -1.05
N GLY A 147 1.42 -13.73 -0.18
CA GLY A 147 1.19 -15.12 -0.59
C GLY A 147 -0.13 -15.29 -1.33
N MET A 148 -1.22 -14.72 -0.80
CA MET A 148 -2.52 -14.75 -1.45
C MET A 148 -2.48 -14.07 -2.83
N ALA A 149 -1.84 -12.92 -2.95
CA ALA A 149 -1.67 -12.23 -4.22
C ALA A 149 -0.87 -13.07 -5.23
N GLY A 150 0.20 -13.73 -4.79
CA GLY A 150 0.95 -14.68 -5.61
C GLY A 150 0.10 -15.85 -6.09
N GLY A 151 -0.74 -16.38 -5.22
CA GLY A 151 -1.72 -17.43 -5.55
C GLY A 151 -2.74 -16.96 -6.60
N THR A 152 -3.30 -15.77 -6.41
CA THR A 152 -4.27 -15.16 -7.35
C THR A 152 -3.67 -14.94 -8.74
N ILE A 153 -2.47 -14.35 -8.80
CA ILE A 153 -1.79 -14.08 -10.07
C ILE A 153 -1.47 -15.39 -10.79
N PHE A 154 -0.93 -16.37 -10.07
CA PHE A 154 -0.55 -17.65 -10.66
C PHE A 154 -1.76 -18.43 -11.16
N SER A 155 -2.86 -18.49 -10.40
CA SER A 155 -4.10 -19.11 -10.84
C SER A 155 -4.66 -18.43 -12.09
N GLY A 156 -4.62 -17.08 -12.14
CA GLY A 156 -5.07 -16.30 -13.28
C GLY A 156 -4.30 -16.59 -14.56
N ILE A 157 -2.98 -16.86 -14.48
CA ILE A 157 -2.16 -17.26 -15.65
C ILE A 157 -2.70 -18.58 -16.27
N PHE A 158 -3.22 -19.47 -15.43
CA PHE A 158 -3.78 -20.75 -15.88
C PHE A 158 -5.31 -20.73 -16.10
N ASN A 159 -5.92 -19.55 -16.12
CA ASN A 159 -7.38 -19.39 -16.23
C ASN A 159 -8.16 -20.17 -15.16
N GLN A 160 -7.61 -20.31 -13.97
CA GLN A 160 -8.27 -20.93 -12.82
C GLN A 160 -8.71 -19.87 -11.81
N PRO A 161 -9.88 -20.04 -11.18
CA PRO A 161 -10.27 -19.18 -10.07
C PRO A 161 -9.33 -19.38 -8.88
N TYR A 162 -9.17 -18.35 -8.05
CA TYR A 162 -8.45 -18.48 -6.81
C TYR A 162 -9.19 -19.42 -5.85
N ASP A 163 -8.63 -20.59 -5.61
CA ASP A 163 -9.11 -21.53 -4.61
C ASP A 163 -7.92 -22.22 -3.93
N MET A 164 -7.86 -22.13 -2.61
CA MET A 164 -6.82 -22.75 -1.79
C MET A 164 -6.74 -24.28 -1.94
N LYS A 165 -7.74 -24.92 -2.57
CA LYS A 165 -7.73 -26.35 -2.84
C LYS A 165 -6.99 -26.69 -4.13
N THR A 166 -6.91 -25.78 -5.08
CA THR A 166 -6.28 -26.01 -6.39
C THR A 166 -4.74 -26.06 -6.26
N LYS A 167 -4.12 -26.79 -7.18
CA LYS A 167 -2.65 -26.93 -7.23
C LYS A 167 -2.00 -25.64 -7.68
N GLU A 168 -2.64 -24.93 -8.59
CA GLU A 168 -2.17 -23.67 -9.18
C GLU A 168 -2.08 -22.57 -8.12
N THR A 169 -3.12 -22.39 -7.31
CA THR A 169 -3.11 -21.44 -6.19
C THR A 169 -2.02 -21.78 -5.18
N LYS A 170 -1.92 -23.05 -4.78
CA LYS A 170 -0.87 -23.47 -3.84
C LYS A 170 0.53 -23.28 -4.40
N ALA A 171 0.73 -23.60 -5.68
CA ALA A 171 2.01 -23.41 -6.35
C ALA A 171 2.39 -21.93 -6.39
N GLY A 172 1.45 -21.03 -6.71
CA GLY A 172 1.67 -19.58 -6.69
C GLY A 172 2.07 -19.05 -5.32
N ILE A 173 1.36 -19.48 -4.27
CA ILE A 173 1.69 -19.11 -2.88
C ILE A 173 3.10 -19.61 -2.52
N LEU A 174 3.36 -20.90 -2.73
CA LEU A 174 4.65 -21.51 -2.37
C LEU A 174 5.81 -20.87 -3.15
N LEU A 175 5.64 -20.66 -4.45
CA LEU A 175 6.66 -20.01 -5.28
C LEU A 175 6.98 -18.61 -4.76
N THR A 176 5.97 -17.81 -4.47
CA THR A 176 6.15 -16.45 -3.93
C THR A 176 6.88 -16.49 -2.59
N MET A 177 6.48 -17.37 -1.68
CA MET A 177 7.10 -17.47 -0.36
C MET A 177 8.54 -17.98 -0.42
N ILE A 178 8.81 -19.01 -1.23
CA ILE A 178 10.15 -19.57 -1.39
C ILE A 178 11.10 -18.56 -2.03
N LEU A 179 10.67 -17.88 -3.10
CA LEU A 179 11.48 -16.85 -3.74
C LEU A 179 11.77 -15.69 -2.78
N ALA A 180 10.77 -15.24 -2.01
CA ALA A 180 10.98 -14.21 -1.00
C ALA A 180 11.99 -14.66 0.07
N ALA A 181 11.86 -15.89 0.58
CA ALA A 181 12.78 -16.43 1.56
C ALA A 181 14.22 -16.54 1.02
N VAL A 182 14.37 -16.98 -0.24
CA VAL A 182 15.69 -17.05 -0.89
C VAL A 182 16.30 -15.65 -1.04
N VAL A 183 15.52 -14.67 -1.51
CA VAL A 183 16.00 -13.29 -1.71
C VAL A 183 16.46 -12.67 -0.39
N ILE A 184 15.72 -12.89 0.71
CA ILE A 184 16.07 -12.36 2.04
C ILE A 184 17.45 -12.87 2.50
N LEU A 185 17.85 -14.08 2.16
CA LEU A 185 19.17 -14.63 2.54
C LEU A 185 20.35 -13.86 1.94
N PHE A 186 20.12 -13.15 0.82
CA PHE A 186 21.14 -12.34 0.16
C PHE A 186 21.09 -10.86 0.58
N ILE A 187 20.10 -10.45 1.36
CA ILE A 187 19.95 -9.05 1.80
C ILE A 187 20.64 -8.86 3.15
N SER A 188 21.81 -8.22 3.14
CA SER A 188 22.58 -7.93 4.36
C SER A 188 21.95 -6.82 5.21
N GLN A 189 21.17 -5.92 4.62
CA GLN A 189 20.54 -4.78 5.28
C GLN A 189 19.03 -4.77 5.01
N PRO A 190 18.20 -5.27 5.95
CA PRO A 190 16.76 -5.42 5.76
C PRO A 190 16.05 -4.11 5.37
N PHE A 191 16.47 -2.98 5.96
CA PHE A 191 15.87 -1.68 5.65
C PHE A 191 16.10 -1.25 4.19
N LYS A 192 17.31 -1.41 3.67
CA LYS A 192 17.59 -1.14 2.25
C LYS A 192 16.86 -2.11 1.33
N GLY A 193 16.79 -3.38 1.70
CA GLY A 193 16.00 -4.37 0.96
C GLY A 193 14.54 -3.98 0.86
N LEU A 194 13.96 -3.46 1.95
CA LEU A 194 12.60 -2.95 1.97
C LEU A 194 12.44 -1.76 1.00
N ILE A 195 13.33 -0.76 1.04
CA ILE A 195 13.30 0.39 0.14
C ILE A 195 13.36 -0.06 -1.33
N TYR A 196 14.31 -0.91 -1.70
CA TYR A 196 14.48 -1.36 -3.08
C TYR A 196 13.30 -2.19 -3.58
N SER A 197 12.73 -3.06 -2.75
CA SER A 197 11.54 -3.83 -3.13
C SER A 197 10.35 -2.93 -3.42
N GLN A 198 10.13 -1.88 -2.63
CA GLN A 198 9.04 -0.93 -2.85
C GLN A 198 9.29 -0.04 -4.09
N MET A 199 10.54 0.33 -4.36
CA MET A 199 10.89 1.02 -5.62
C MET A 199 10.54 0.19 -6.85
N LEU A 200 10.80 -1.11 -6.83
CA LEU A 200 10.43 -2.01 -7.93
C LEU A 200 8.90 -2.05 -8.14
N LEU A 201 8.13 -2.04 -7.06
CA LEU A 201 6.67 -1.95 -7.15
C LEU A 201 6.22 -0.61 -7.77
N ALA A 202 6.88 0.49 -7.44
CA ALA A 202 6.58 1.79 -8.04
C ALA A 202 6.83 1.80 -9.56
N ILE A 203 7.88 1.12 -10.04
CA ILE A 203 8.16 0.97 -11.48
C ILE A 203 7.06 0.18 -12.20
N GLN A 204 6.48 -0.83 -11.54
CA GLN A 204 5.37 -1.62 -12.10
C GLN A 204 4.05 -0.85 -12.11
N LEU A 205 3.89 0.12 -11.23
CA LEU A 205 2.62 0.81 -10.98
C LEU A 205 1.97 1.43 -12.23
N PRO A 206 2.69 2.15 -13.12
CA PRO A 206 2.12 2.70 -14.34
C PRO A 206 1.42 1.65 -15.20
N ILE A 207 2.09 0.51 -15.43
CA ILE A 207 1.56 -0.59 -16.25
C ILE A 207 0.24 -1.08 -15.64
N THR A 208 0.20 -1.27 -14.32
CA THR A 208 -0.99 -1.76 -13.62
C THR A 208 -2.14 -0.77 -13.71
N ILE A 209 -1.89 0.52 -13.42
CA ILE A 209 -2.94 1.55 -13.43
C ILE A 209 -3.53 1.71 -14.83
N PHE A 210 -2.70 1.87 -15.87
CA PHE A 210 -3.21 2.05 -17.24
C PHE A 210 -3.94 0.82 -17.74
N THR A 211 -3.47 -0.38 -17.44
CA THR A 211 -4.17 -1.62 -17.78
C THR A 211 -5.53 -1.70 -17.08
N GLN A 212 -5.59 -1.33 -15.80
CA GLN A 212 -6.84 -1.33 -15.04
C GLN A 212 -7.84 -0.30 -15.61
N ILE A 213 -7.40 0.91 -15.94
CA ILE A 213 -8.25 1.92 -16.59
C ILE A 213 -8.77 1.39 -17.93
N TYR A 214 -7.91 0.78 -18.73
CA TYR A 214 -8.30 0.19 -20.02
C TYR A 214 -9.37 -0.89 -19.86
N LEU A 215 -9.20 -1.84 -18.94
CA LEU A 215 -10.15 -2.91 -18.69
C LEU A 215 -11.48 -2.39 -18.15
N THR A 216 -11.45 -1.46 -17.19
CA THR A 216 -12.67 -0.89 -16.59
C THR A 216 -13.41 0.06 -17.52
N SER A 217 -12.76 0.56 -18.56
CA SER A 217 -13.38 1.38 -19.62
C SER A 217 -14.02 0.55 -20.74
N SER A 218 -13.70 -0.73 -20.82
CA SER A 218 -14.15 -1.59 -21.91
C SER A 218 -15.56 -2.11 -21.68
N GLU A 219 -16.49 -1.76 -22.57
CA GLU A 219 -17.84 -2.32 -22.53
C GLU A 219 -17.88 -3.83 -22.77
N LYS A 220 -16.86 -4.39 -23.46
CA LYS A 220 -16.73 -5.84 -23.64
C LYS A 220 -16.45 -6.58 -22.34
N VAL A 221 -15.75 -5.93 -21.40
CA VAL A 221 -15.38 -6.50 -20.10
C VAL A 221 -16.42 -6.16 -19.05
N MET A 222 -16.80 -4.87 -18.94
CA MET A 222 -17.63 -4.34 -17.87
C MET A 222 -19.12 -4.22 -18.23
N GLY A 223 -19.47 -4.43 -19.50
CA GLY A 223 -20.84 -4.25 -19.98
C GLY A 223 -21.37 -2.85 -19.65
N LYS A 224 -22.56 -2.77 -19.09
CA LYS A 224 -23.22 -1.52 -18.69
C LYS A 224 -22.58 -0.81 -17.51
N TYR A 225 -21.63 -1.43 -16.84
CA TYR A 225 -20.88 -0.87 -15.71
C TYR A 225 -19.53 -0.27 -16.13
N ALA A 226 -19.24 -0.19 -17.43
CA ALA A 226 -18.04 0.46 -17.95
C ALA A 226 -17.95 1.92 -17.48
N ASN A 227 -16.75 2.38 -17.24
CA ASN A 227 -16.49 3.74 -16.77
C ASN A 227 -17.04 4.78 -17.76
N SER A 228 -17.66 5.83 -17.23
CA SER A 228 -18.07 6.97 -18.04
C SER A 228 -16.85 7.73 -18.60
N ARG A 229 -17.02 8.47 -19.72
CA ARG A 229 -15.95 9.28 -20.31
C ARG A 229 -15.35 10.28 -19.34
N ARG A 230 -16.18 10.89 -18.47
CA ARG A 230 -15.73 11.85 -17.44
C ARG A 230 -14.86 11.15 -16.38
N LEU A 231 -15.27 9.97 -15.95
CA LEU A 231 -14.52 9.18 -14.98
C LEU A 231 -13.18 8.72 -15.56
N ASN A 232 -13.16 8.24 -16.81
CA ASN A 232 -11.93 7.87 -17.50
C ASN A 232 -10.95 9.03 -17.63
N PHE A 233 -11.43 10.21 -17.96
CA PHE A 233 -10.58 11.41 -18.01
C PHE A 233 -9.98 11.72 -16.65
N LEU A 234 -10.78 11.69 -15.58
CA LEU A 234 -10.30 11.92 -14.21
C LEU A 234 -9.25 10.86 -13.81
N LEU A 235 -9.52 9.58 -14.08
CA LEU A 235 -8.59 8.48 -13.76
C LEU A 235 -7.27 8.60 -14.54
N LEU A 236 -7.33 9.01 -15.82
CA LEU A 236 -6.12 9.27 -16.62
C LEU A 236 -5.30 10.43 -16.07
N VAL A 237 -5.95 11.53 -15.67
CA VAL A 237 -5.24 12.67 -15.05
C VAL A 237 -4.54 12.21 -13.75
N ILE A 238 -5.26 11.48 -12.89
CA ILE A 238 -4.68 10.93 -11.66
C ILE A 238 -3.52 9.97 -11.98
N ALA A 239 -3.70 9.08 -12.96
CA ALA A 239 -2.66 8.15 -13.40
C ALA A 239 -1.39 8.87 -13.83
N VAL A 240 -1.51 9.91 -14.65
CA VAL A 240 -0.36 10.72 -15.09
C VAL A 240 0.33 11.42 -13.92
N ILE A 241 -0.44 12.00 -12.98
CA ILE A 241 0.13 12.66 -11.79
C ILE A 241 0.89 11.66 -10.89
N VAL A 242 0.37 10.45 -10.74
CA VAL A 242 0.97 9.44 -9.85
C VAL A 242 2.18 8.74 -10.48
N THR A 243 2.26 8.70 -11.82
CA THR A 243 3.29 7.94 -12.55
C THR A 243 4.34 8.80 -13.25
N GLY A 244 4.14 10.12 -13.36
CA GLY A 244 5.06 11.10 -13.95
C GLY A 244 5.92 11.78 -12.93
#